data_952f8ec3910829aaaa46a82b938a07f6
#
_entry.id   952f8ec3910829aaaa46a82b938a07f6
#
_cell.length_a   1.000
_cell.length_b   1.000
_cell.length_c   1.000
_cell.angle_alpha   90.00
_cell.angle_beta   90.00
_cell.angle_gamma   90.00
#
_symmetry.space_group_name_H-M   'P 1'
#
loop_
_entity.id
_entity.type
_entity.pdbx_description
1 polymer ?
#
loop_
_entity_poly.entity_id
_entity_poly.type
_entity_poly.pdbx_seq_one_letter_code
_entity_poly.pdbx_strand_id
1 'polypeptide(L)' 'MKTKVNWIIDGTLEIEAENASDAEQLVADKLQHFIQSHPELTNELGATAIQGQAIDENGEPLSRSDIN' A
#
# COMPACT_ATOMS: atom_id res chain seq x y z
N MET A 1 -6.49 29.28 -12.32
CA MET A 1 -6.02 28.20 -13.18
C MET A 1 -6.17 26.86 -12.47
N LYS A 2 -6.70 25.85 -13.12
CA LYS A 2 -6.83 24.52 -12.55
C LYS A 2 -5.72 23.64 -13.11
N THR A 3 -5.00 23.00 -12.24
CA THR A 3 -3.91 22.10 -12.63
C THR A 3 -4.09 20.76 -11.93
N LYS A 4 -3.95 19.68 -12.66
CA LYS A 4 -3.96 18.33 -12.09
C LYS A 4 -2.58 18.02 -11.56
N VAL A 5 -2.52 17.53 -10.33
CA VAL A 5 -1.26 17.11 -9.72
C VAL A 5 -1.40 15.63 -9.35
N ASN A 6 -0.50 14.81 -9.89
CA ASN A 6 -0.42 13.41 -9.52
C ASN A 6 0.62 13.28 -8.42
N TRP A 7 0.29 12.57 -7.36
CA TRP A 7 1.18 12.48 -6.20
C TRP A 7 1.31 11.03 -5.75
N ILE A 8 2.42 10.73 -5.13
CA ILE A 8 2.74 9.40 -4.63
C ILE A 8 3.37 9.55 -3.25
N ILE A 9 2.95 8.67 -2.33
CA ILE A 9 3.62 8.47 -1.08
C ILE A 9 4.09 7.01 -1.07
N ASP A 10 5.37 6.81 -0.86
CA ASP A 10 5.97 5.49 -0.96
C ASP A 10 6.72 5.18 0.32
N GLY A 11 6.70 3.91 0.74
CA GLY A 11 7.38 3.49 1.94
C GLY A 11 7.54 1.99 1.98
N THR A 12 8.48 1.54 2.80
CA THR A 12 8.77 0.13 2.97
C THR A 12 8.90 -0.16 4.47
N LEU A 13 8.34 -1.27 4.90
CA LEU A 13 8.49 -1.72 6.28
C LEU A 13 8.65 -3.23 6.32
N GLU A 14 9.28 -3.73 7.37
CA GLU A 14 9.34 -5.14 7.65
C GLU A 14 8.26 -5.51 8.64
N ILE A 15 7.60 -6.64 8.41
CA ILE A 15 6.49 -7.05 9.24
C ILE A 15 6.52 -8.58 9.40
N GLU A 16 6.26 -9.04 10.61
CA GLU A 16 6.15 -10.45 10.90
C GLU A 16 4.85 -11.00 10.32
N ALA A 17 4.96 -12.01 9.48
CA ALA A 17 3.81 -12.68 8.88
C ALA A 17 4.22 -14.07 8.42
N GLU A 18 3.26 -14.93 8.25
CA GLU A 18 3.54 -16.31 7.85
C GLU A 18 3.88 -16.44 6.36
N ASN A 19 3.38 -15.51 5.56
CA ASN A 19 3.65 -15.52 4.12
C ASN A 19 3.44 -14.12 3.55
N ALA A 20 3.78 -13.97 2.27
CA ALA A 20 3.70 -12.68 1.60
C ALA A 20 2.27 -12.14 1.55
N SER A 21 1.31 -13.03 1.34
CA SER A 21 -0.10 -12.64 1.24
C SER A 21 -0.61 -12.06 2.57
N ASP A 22 -0.25 -12.70 3.68
CA ASP A 22 -0.62 -12.22 5.02
C ASP A 22 0.05 -10.89 5.32
N ALA A 23 1.31 -10.73 4.93
CA ALA A 23 2.03 -9.47 5.13
C ALA A 23 1.34 -8.33 4.38
N GLU A 24 0.99 -8.56 3.13
CA GLU A 24 0.28 -7.56 2.32
C GLU A 24 -1.06 -7.19 2.95
N GLN A 25 -1.79 -8.17 3.45
CA GLN A 25 -3.09 -7.93 4.07
C GLN A 25 -2.96 -7.12 5.35
N LEU A 26 -1.96 -7.43 6.17
CA LEU A 26 -1.73 -6.68 7.40
C LEU A 26 -1.44 -5.21 7.11
N VAL A 27 -0.62 -4.95 6.11
CA VAL A 27 -0.29 -3.58 5.71
C VAL A 27 -1.51 -2.88 5.12
N ALA A 28 -2.25 -3.58 4.27
CA ALA A 28 -3.47 -3.02 3.68
C ALA A 28 -4.49 -2.63 4.75
N ASP A 29 -4.67 -3.49 5.76
CA ASP A 29 -5.61 -3.20 6.84
C ASP A 29 -5.19 -1.97 7.64
N LYS A 30 -3.89 -1.84 7.91
CA LYS A 30 -3.39 -0.67 8.62
C LYS A 30 -3.56 0.61 7.81
N LEU A 31 -3.30 0.55 6.52
CA LEU A 31 -3.48 1.70 5.63
C LEU A 31 -4.94 2.10 5.53
N GLN A 32 -5.84 1.14 5.39
CA GLN A 32 -7.27 1.42 5.33
C GLN A 32 -7.77 2.06 6.61
N HIS A 33 -7.31 1.55 7.75
CA HIS A 33 -7.69 2.12 9.04
C HIS A 33 -7.24 3.58 9.16
N PHE A 34 -6.01 3.85 8.74
CA PHE A 34 -5.49 5.21 8.75
C PHE A 34 -6.31 6.14 7.87
N ILE A 35 -6.67 5.67 6.69
CA ILE A 35 -7.42 6.48 5.72
C ILE A 35 -8.84 6.74 6.19
N GLN A 36 -9.47 5.77 6.84
CA GLN A 36 -10.79 5.98 7.43
C GLN A 36 -10.76 7.07 8.50
N SER A 37 -9.63 7.21 9.19
CA SER A 37 -9.45 8.26 10.18
C SER A 37 -9.10 9.61 9.56
N HIS A 38 -8.73 9.63 8.28
CA HIS A 38 -8.31 10.83 7.59
C HIS A 38 -8.99 10.95 6.23
N PRO A 39 -10.28 11.24 6.19
CA PRO A 39 -11.03 11.30 4.94
C PRO A 39 -10.53 12.36 3.96
N GLU A 40 -9.69 13.28 4.42
CA GLU A 40 -9.10 14.31 3.58
C GLU A 40 -8.27 13.72 2.45
N LEU A 41 -7.69 12.53 2.65
CA LEU A 41 -6.91 11.89 1.59
C LEU A 41 -7.75 11.66 0.34
N THR A 42 -9.00 11.25 0.52
CA THR A 42 -9.91 11.04 -0.60
C THR A 42 -10.60 12.33 -1.03
N ASN A 43 -11.12 13.08 -0.07
CA ASN A 43 -11.99 14.23 -0.37
C ASN A 43 -11.22 15.44 -0.86
N GLU A 44 -10.03 15.67 -0.32
CA GLU A 44 -9.24 16.85 -0.67
C GLU A 44 -8.07 16.53 -1.58
N LEU A 45 -7.46 15.35 -1.40
CA LEU A 45 -6.26 14.98 -2.15
C LEU A 45 -6.54 13.99 -3.27
N GLY A 46 -7.75 13.47 -3.35
CA GLY A 46 -8.16 12.65 -4.48
C GLY A 46 -7.59 11.23 -4.50
N ALA A 47 -7.30 10.66 -3.33
CA ALA A 47 -6.82 9.28 -3.29
C ALA A 47 -7.88 8.33 -3.84
N THR A 48 -7.48 7.47 -4.77
CA THR A 48 -8.39 6.55 -5.42
C THR A 48 -8.05 5.08 -5.19
N ALA A 49 -6.83 4.79 -4.75
CA ALA A 49 -6.40 3.41 -4.51
C ALA A 49 -5.34 3.37 -3.43
N ILE A 50 -5.39 2.30 -2.63
CA ILE A 50 -4.40 2.06 -1.60
C ILE A 50 -4.06 0.59 -1.67
N GLN A 51 -2.78 0.30 -1.82
CA GLN A 51 -2.34 -1.06 -1.97
C GLN A 51 -0.92 -1.22 -1.47
N GLY A 52 -0.60 -2.42 -0.99
CA GLY A 52 0.74 -2.80 -0.63
C GLY A 52 1.14 -4.00 -1.44
N GLN A 53 2.43 -4.19 -1.59
CA GLN A 53 2.96 -5.33 -2.29
C GLN A 53 4.18 -5.85 -1.54
N ALA A 54 4.22 -7.16 -1.29
CA ALA A 54 5.36 -7.78 -0.66
C ALA A 54 6.54 -7.78 -1.64
N ILE A 55 7.72 -7.48 -1.11
CA ILE A 55 8.94 -7.43 -1.90
C ILE A 55 9.99 -8.31 -1.24
N ASP A 56 10.98 -8.74 -2.03
CA ASP A 56 12.11 -9.49 -1.52
C ASP A 56 13.21 -8.55 -1.00
N GLU A 57 14.34 -9.11 -0.63
CA GLU A 57 15.47 -8.35 -0.07
C GLU A 57 16.04 -7.33 -1.05
N ASN A 58 15.86 -7.55 -2.32
CA ASN A 58 16.35 -6.66 -3.36
C ASN A 58 15.34 -5.58 -3.75
N GLY A 59 14.15 -5.59 -3.14
CA GLY A 59 13.09 -4.66 -3.47
C GLY A 59 12.25 -5.07 -4.66
N GLU A 60 12.40 -6.32 -5.12
CA GLU A 60 11.64 -6.84 -6.23
C GLU A 60 10.32 -7.41 -5.74
N PRO A 61 9.22 -7.25 -6.50
CA PRO A 61 7.95 -7.82 -6.10
C PRO A 61 8.03 -9.34 -6.00
N LEU A 62 7.45 -9.89 -4.93
CA LEU A 62 7.32 -11.34 -4.83
C LEU A 62 6.23 -11.79 -5.77
N SER A 63 6.58 -12.68 -6.68
CA SER A 63 5.64 -13.17 -7.67
C SER A 63 4.67 -14.16 -7.04
N ARG A 64 3.38 -13.96 -7.23
CA ARG A 64 2.38 -14.88 -6.73
C ARG A 64 2.37 -16.19 -7.48
N SER A 65 2.82 -16.19 -8.71
CA SER A 65 2.93 -17.41 -9.49
C SER A 65 3.99 -18.36 -8.93
N ASP A 66 4.96 -17.81 -8.21
CA ASP A 66 5.99 -18.62 -7.56
C ASP A 66 5.49 -19.31 -6.31
N ILE A 67 4.34 -18.92 -5.81
CA ILE A 67 3.75 -19.46 -4.60
C ILE A 67 2.93 -20.71 -4.89
N ASN A 68 2.56 -20.91 -6.10
CA ASN A 68 1.76 -22.05 -6.53
C ASN A 68 2.53 -23.36 -6.57
#